data_772da432597a12abe3f05e4d5f2ab0f5
#
_entry.id   772da432597a12abe3f05e4d5f2ab0f5
#
_cell.length_a   1.000
_cell.length_b   1.000
_cell.length_c   1.000
_cell.angle_alpha   90.00
_cell.angle_beta   90.00
_cell.angle_gamma   90.00
#
_symmetry.space_group_name_H-M   'P 1'
#
loop_
_entity.id
_entity.type
_entity.pdbx_description
1 polymer ?
#
loop_
_entity_poly.entity_id
_entity_poly.type
_entity_poly.pdbx_seq_one_letter_code
_entity_poly.pdbx_strand_id
1 'polypeptide(L)'
;MVALARKTLLYEWRRFLPAMIAVGFAGLLQLLQLALVLGIFGATSVYITGSSADVWVGFPGTQSVGSGRSIDANVESRVLMDPAVTRVEPYEWIDGDWRGTGDTGGVSVFVSGIDPAADGLMFAKVLPPALRARLAEPDAVIVDRADLDKLGVALGQTATINGHRVRVVGVSSGLRGLGGINVIASLDTARQLDTDAADNGPTYLVAKLRDPAQANAVATRLRGSSAFGPYTTWSAADFANRSVRYWLFDTGAGAGVLFLAGIVFLVGAVITSQTLVGAVQGSVREYATLNALGVGVGALRKVVLEQAFWVGALGLVGATVLGVVVLLAARSQDVPVTLRPLAALACILLVMGQAAVSGMAAMRSMRRIDPATLLR
;
A
#
# COMPACT_ATOMS: atom_id res chain seq x y z
N MET A 1 6.85 -4.58 -43.08
CA MET A 1 6.42 -3.26 -42.52
C MET A 1 6.95 -2.96 -41.15
N VAL A 2 7.17 -3.97 -40.31
CA VAL A 2 7.81 -3.83 -38.96
C VAL A 2 9.18 -3.15 -38.99
N ALA A 3 9.93 -3.28 -40.08
CA ALA A 3 11.25 -2.66 -40.21
C ALA A 3 11.22 -1.13 -40.38
N LEU A 4 10.12 -0.54 -40.85
CA LEU A 4 10.06 0.90 -41.16
C LEU A 4 9.97 1.71 -39.83
N ALA A 5 9.02 1.36 -38.93
CA ALA A 5 8.84 2.06 -37.67
C ALA A 5 10.10 2.02 -36.79
N ARG A 6 10.77 0.85 -36.71
CA ARG A 6 12.02 0.69 -35.96
C ARG A 6 13.18 1.46 -36.58
N LYS A 7 13.32 1.47 -37.92
CA LYS A 7 14.36 2.23 -38.60
C LYS A 7 14.16 3.72 -38.41
N THR A 8 12.94 4.24 -38.62
CA THR A 8 12.64 5.67 -38.38
C THR A 8 12.98 6.08 -36.94
N LEU A 9 12.60 5.25 -35.96
CA LEU A 9 12.85 5.53 -34.55
C LEU A 9 14.36 5.56 -34.22
N LEU A 10 15.17 4.68 -34.82
CA LEU A 10 16.62 4.63 -34.63
C LEU A 10 17.33 5.78 -35.36
N TYR A 11 16.93 6.13 -36.55
CA TYR A 11 17.57 7.21 -37.32
C TYR A 11 17.14 8.60 -36.85
N GLU A 12 15.88 8.79 -36.44
CA GLU A 12 15.31 10.05 -35.99
C GLU A 12 15.10 10.09 -34.47
N TRP A 13 15.89 9.36 -33.70
CA TRP A 13 15.72 9.21 -32.25
C TRP A 13 15.61 10.55 -31.51
N ARG A 14 16.33 11.58 -31.99
CA ARG A 14 16.29 12.94 -31.39
C ARG A 14 14.90 13.56 -31.45
N ARG A 15 14.10 13.20 -32.41
CA ARG A 15 12.72 13.68 -32.59
C ARG A 15 11.74 12.99 -31.66
N PHE A 16 11.95 11.69 -31.40
CA PHE A 16 11.10 10.90 -30.52
C PHE A 16 11.54 10.96 -29.05
N LEU A 17 12.76 11.42 -28.77
CA LEU A 17 13.32 11.51 -27.44
C LEU A 17 12.43 12.33 -26.47
N PRO A 18 11.91 13.52 -26.82
CA PRO A 18 11.00 14.27 -25.94
C PRO A 18 9.73 13.45 -25.60
N ALA A 19 9.18 12.72 -26.57
CA ALA A 19 8.01 11.87 -26.35
C ALA A 19 8.35 10.67 -25.44
N MET A 20 9.51 10.04 -25.62
CA MET A 20 9.98 8.95 -24.73
C MET A 20 10.17 9.43 -23.30
N ILE A 21 10.82 10.61 -23.12
CA ILE A 21 11.02 11.21 -21.79
C ILE A 21 9.67 11.56 -21.16
N ALA A 22 8.75 12.15 -21.91
CA ALA A 22 7.44 12.55 -21.41
C ALA A 22 6.58 11.34 -20.99
N VAL A 23 6.54 10.28 -21.81
CA VAL A 23 5.84 9.03 -21.47
C VAL A 23 6.52 8.33 -20.30
N GLY A 24 7.86 8.32 -20.26
CA GLY A 24 8.63 7.79 -19.16
C GLY A 24 8.35 8.53 -17.85
N PHE A 25 8.34 9.86 -17.89
CA PHE A 25 8.03 10.66 -16.70
C PHE A 25 6.58 10.46 -16.22
N ALA A 26 5.61 10.44 -17.13
CA ALA A 26 4.23 10.15 -16.81
C ALA A 26 4.08 8.74 -16.18
N GLY A 27 4.74 7.74 -16.76
CA GLY A 27 4.76 6.38 -16.23
C GLY A 27 5.43 6.29 -14.86
N LEU A 28 6.53 7.01 -14.65
CA LEU A 28 7.21 7.11 -13.35
C LEU A 28 6.29 7.68 -12.28
N LEU A 29 5.63 8.81 -12.55
CA LEU A 29 4.71 9.45 -11.61
C LEU A 29 3.55 8.51 -11.24
N GLN A 30 2.95 7.82 -12.21
CA GLN A 30 1.86 6.87 -11.98
C GLN A 30 2.35 5.67 -11.16
N LEU A 31 3.55 5.16 -11.42
CA LEU A 31 4.14 4.04 -10.68
C LEU A 31 4.45 4.43 -9.23
N LEU A 32 5.03 5.59 -9.01
CA LEU A 32 5.31 6.11 -7.66
C LEU A 32 4.02 6.38 -6.89
N GLN A 33 3.02 6.99 -7.54
CA GLN A 33 1.72 7.21 -6.93
C GLN A 33 1.05 5.89 -6.52
N LEU A 34 1.08 4.89 -7.40
CA LEU A 34 0.54 3.56 -7.09
C LEU A 34 1.29 2.90 -5.93
N ALA A 35 2.62 2.98 -5.91
CA ALA A 35 3.44 2.42 -4.84
C ALA A 35 3.16 3.09 -3.48
N LEU A 36 2.93 4.42 -3.46
CA LEU A 36 2.54 5.17 -2.27
C LEU A 36 1.14 4.78 -1.79
N VAL A 37 0.16 4.73 -2.69
CA VAL A 37 -1.21 4.32 -2.36
C VAL A 37 -1.21 2.92 -1.74
N LEU A 38 -0.55 1.96 -2.39
CA LEU A 38 -0.46 0.59 -1.89
C LEU A 38 0.33 0.49 -0.58
N GLY A 39 1.35 1.32 -0.39
CA GLY A 39 2.14 1.38 0.83
C GLY A 39 1.35 1.94 2.01
N ILE A 40 0.77 3.12 1.83
CA ILE A 40 0.00 3.82 2.87
C ILE A 40 -1.21 2.97 3.30
N PHE A 41 -2.03 2.53 2.34
CA PHE A 41 -3.22 1.73 2.68
C PHE A 41 -2.88 0.28 3.05
N GLY A 42 -1.75 -0.26 2.59
CA GLY A 42 -1.21 -1.53 3.07
C GLY A 42 -0.83 -1.48 4.56
N ALA A 43 -0.32 -0.34 5.02
CA ALA A 43 0.02 -0.13 6.43
C ALA A 43 -1.19 -0.21 7.38
N THR A 44 -2.42 0.04 6.89
CA THR A 44 -3.65 -0.12 7.69
C THR A 44 -3.92 -1.55 8.10
N SER A 45 -3.38 -2.52 7.39
CA SER A 45 -3.54 -3.94 7.65
C SER A 45 -2.29 -4.60 8.23
N VAL A 46 -1.23 -3.83 8.57
CA VAL A 46 0.05 -4.37 9.05
C VAL A 46 -0.11 -5.21 10.32
N TYR A 47 -0.99 -4.80 11.21
CA TYR A 47 -1.32 -5.54 12.45
C TYR A 47 -1.84 -6.94 12.16
N ILE A 48 -2.64 -7.07 11.11
CA ILE A 48 -3.26 -8.34 10.70
C ILE A 48 -2.27 -9.15 9.86
N THR A 49 -1.69 -8.55 8.84
CA THR A 49 -0.79 -9.23 7.89
C THR A 49 0.56 -9.61 8.49
N GLY A 50 1.03 -8.85 9.49
CA GLY A 50 2.23 -9.15 10.28
C GLY A 50 2.04 -10.26 11.30
N SER A 51 0.80 -10.60 11.62
CA SER A 51 0.43 -11.72 12.49
C SER A 51 0.50 -13.07 11.77
N SER A 52 0.68 -14.15 12.51
CA SER A 52 0.53 -15.54 12.03
C SER A 52 -0.85 -16.11 12.28
N ALA A 53 -1.76 -15.34 12.89
CA ALA A 53 -3.15 -15.74 13.13
C ALA A 53 -3.92 -15.89 11.82
N ASP A 54 -4.83 -16.87 11.80
CA ASP A 54 -5.68 -17.17 10.64
C ASP A 54 -7.10 -16.59 10.80
N VAL A 55 -7.56 -16.46 12.05
CA VAL A 55 -8.89 -15.94 12.40
C VAL A 55 -8.74 -14.83 13.44
N TRP A 56 -9.54 -13.78 13.27
CA TRP A 56 -9.67 -12.64 14.17
C TRP A 56 -11.08 -12.60 14.74
N VAL A 57 -11.19 -12.29 16.02
CA VAL A 57 -12.44 -12.14 16.75
C VAL A 57 -12.44 -10.77 17.40
N GLY A 58 -13.51 -10.02 17.27
CA GLY A 58 -13.62 -8.68 17.81
C GLY A 58 -15.07 -8.21 17.90
N PHE A 59 -15.28 -6.97 18.29
CA PHE A 59 -16.61 -6.39 18.47
C PHE A 59 -17.33 -6.25 17.12
N PRO A 60 -18.66 -6.47 17.04
CA PRO A 60 -19.43 -6.28 15.81
C PRO A 60 -19.35 -4.85 15.29
N GLY A 61 -19.25 -4.71 13.96
CA GLY A 61 -19.16 -3.39 13.33
C GLY A 61 -17.73 -2.84 13.22
N THR A 62 -16.72 -3.48 13.81
CA THR A 62 -15.30 -3.10 13.67
C THR A 62 -14.90 -3.10 12.19
N GLN A 63 -14.34 -1.99 11.74
CA GLN A 63 -13.95 -1.79 10.35
C GLN A 63 -12.42 -1.88 10.13
N SER A 64 -11.65 -1.46 11.13
CA SER A 64 -10.19 -1.56 11.14
C SER A 64 -9.71 -1.87 12.56
N VAL A 65 -8.45 -2.29 12.71
CA VAL A 65 -7.88 -2.65 14.02
C VAL A 65 -8.00 -1.49 15.02
N GLY A 66 -7.77 -0.25 14.59
CA GLY A 66 -7.87 0.92 15.45
C GLY A 66 -9.30 1.35 15.84
N SER A 67 -10.34 0.65 15.36
CA SER A 67 -11.74 0.88 15.77
C SER A 67 -12.33 -0.26 16.60
N GLY A 68 -11.45 -1.11 17.18
CA GLY A 68 -11.84 -2.20 18.06
C GLY A 68 -12.48 -1.72 19.37
N ARG A 69 -13.25 -2.59 19.96
CA ARG A 69 -13.79 -2.45 21.33
C ARG A 69 -13.60 -3.77 22.05
N SER A 70 -13.52 -3.70 23.36
CA SER A 70 -13.39 -4.89 24.20
C SER A 70 -14.55 -5.86 23.98
N ILE A 71 -14.24 -7.14 23.98
CA ILE A 71 -15.18 -8.26 23.91
C ILE A 71 -15.12 -9.05 25.21
N ASP A 72 -16.19 -9.79 25.52
CA ASP A 72 -16.23 -10.61 26.74
C ASP A 72 -15.10 -11.65 26.75
N ALA A 73 -14.39 -11.76 27.86
CA ALA A 73 -13.29 -12.72 28.04
C ALA A 73 -13.72 -14.19 27.82
N ASN A 74 -14.98 -14.52 28.09
CA ASN A 74 -15.51 -15.88 27.87
C ASN A 74 -15.56 -16.30 26.38
N VAL A 75 -15.46 -15.34 25.46
CA VAL A 75 -15.39 -15.64 24.01
C VAL A 75 -14.16 -16.48 23.69
N GLU A 76 -13.06 -16.34 24.44
CA GLU A 76 -11.85 -17.15 24.27
C GLU A 76 -12.18 -18.65 24.39
N SER A 77 -12.89 -19.03 25.44
CA SER A 77 -13.32 -20.42 25.63
C SER A 77 -14.16 -20.93 24.47
N ARG A 78 -15.05 -20.09 23.93
CA ARG A 78 -15.88 -20.44 22.78
C ARG A 78 -15.05 -20.68 21.52
N VAL A 79 -14.01 -19.89 21.29
CA VAL A 79 -13.11 -20.04 20.14
C VAL A 79 -12.24 -21.31 20.29
N LEU A 80 -11.74 -21.59 21.50
CA LEU A 80 -10.96 -22.79 21.82
C LEU A 80 -11.75 -24.10 21.67
N MET A 81 -13.08 -24.05 21.82
CA MET A 81 -13.95 -25.24 21.60
C MET A 81 -14.01 -25.66 20.12
N ASP A 82 -13.61 -24.86 19.17
CA ASP A 82 -13.62 -25.25 17.76
C ASP A 82 -12.45 -26.21 17.46
N PRO A 83 -12.69 -27.40 16.92
CA PRO A 83 -11.66 -28.42 16.73
C PRO A 83 -10.60 -28.07 15.70
N ALA A 84 -10.85 -27.05 14.86
CA ALA A 84 -9.88 -26.55 13.90
C ALA A 84 -8.89 -25.55 14.53
N VAL A 85 -9.22 -24.97 15.70
CA VAL A 85 -8.38 -23.99 16.40
C VAL A 85 -7.32 -24.73 17.21
N THR A 86 -6.07 -24.29 17.07
CA THR A 86 -4.93 -24.85 17.80
C THR A 86 -4.42 -23.96 18.91
N ARG A 87 -4.60 -22.64 18.77
CA ARG A 87 -4.18 -21.65 19.74
C ARG A 87 -5.05 -20.40 19.62
N VAL A 88 -5.30 -19.74 20.74
CA VAL A 88 -5.95 -18.42 20.83
C VAL A 88 -5.07 -17.53 21.70
N GLU A 89 -4.93 -16.27 21.31
CA GLU A 89 -4.22 -15.25 22.08
C GLU A 89 -5.06 -13.98 22.15
N PRO A 90 -5.12 -13.32 23.31
CA PRO A 90 -5.66 -11.96 23.41
C PRO A 90 -4.73 -10.96 22.74
N TYR A 91 -5.31 -9.89 22.23
CA TYR A 91 -4.60 -8.75 21.68
C TYR A 91 -5.28 -7.46 22.16
N GLU A 92 -4.50 -6.59 22.79
CA GLU A 92 -4.97 -5.31 23.28
C GLU A 92 -4.60 -4.19 22.31
N TRP A 93 -5.54 -3.30 22.06
CA TRP A 93 -5.35 -2.08 21.31
C TRP A 93 -5.78 -0.90 22.16
N ILE A 94 -4.82 -0.05 22.53
CA ILE A 94 -5.02 1.03 23.51
C ILE A 94 -4.49 2.33 22.91
N ASP A 95 -5.23 3.41 23.10
CA ASP A 95 -4.76 4.76 22.81
C ASP A 95 -3.88 5.27 23.96
N GLY A 96 -2.76 5.92 23.62
CA GLY A 96 -1.81 6.42 24.61
C GLY A 96 -1.29 7.82 24.31
N ASP A 97 -1.03 8.58 25.36
CA ASP A 97 -0.29 9.85 25.34
C ASP A 97 1.17 9.58 25.75
N TRP A 98 2.06 9.59 24.76
CA TRP A 98 3.49 9.39 24.97
C TRP A 98 4.18 10.69 25.31
N ARG A 99 5.02 10.67 26.33
CA ARG A 99 5.93 11.77 26.67
C ARG A 99 7.35 11.24 26.81
N GLY A 100 8.22 11.70 25.92
CA GLY A 100 9.65 11.41 25.94
C GLY A 100 10.38 12.13 27.10
N THR A 101 11.68 11.94 27.16
CA THR A 101 12.54 12.56 28.19
C THR A 101 12.87 14.02 27.91
N GLY A 102 12.56 14.54 26.72
CA GLY A 102 12.77 15.93 26.33
C GLY A 102 11.52 16.79 26.52
N ASP A 103 11.67 18.10 26.32
CA ASP A 103 10.58 19.10 26.38
C ASP A 103 9.64 19.03 25.13
N THR A 104 9.56 17.86 24.52
CA THR A 104 8.63 17.56 23.43
C THR A 104 7.25 17.32 24.05
N GLY A 105 6.25 18.05 23.60
CA GLY A 105 4.85 17.84 24.01
C GLY A 105 4.39 16.39 23.83
N GLY A 106 3.23 16.04 24.36
CA GLY A 106 2.66 14.69 24.23
C GLY A 106 2.47 14.29 22.78
N VAL A 107 2.80 13.02 22.46
CA VAL A 107 2.61 12.41 21.14
C VAL A 107 1.57 11.30 21.27
N SER A 108 0.50 11.37 20.49
CA SER A 108 -0.47 10.27 20.46
C SER A 108 0.14 9.01 19.85
N VAL A 109 0.04 7.91 20.58
CA VAL A 109 0.53 6.59 20.18
C VAL A 109 -0.56 5.54 20.33
N PHE A 110 -0.42 4.46 19.59
CA PHE A 110 -1.23 3.24 19.77
C PHE A 110 -0.38 2.19 20.47
N VAL A 111 -0.88 1.63 21.55
CA VAL A 111 -0.19 0.55 22.26
C VAL A 111 -0.79 -0.78 21.83
N SER A 112 0.05 -1.64 21.30
CA SER A 112 -0.26 -3.02 20.92
C SER A 112 0.21 -3.97 22.02
N GLY A 113 -0.72 -4.43 22.86
CA GLY A 113 -0.48 -5.45 23.89
C GLY A 113 -0.50 -6.84 23.31
N ILE A 114 0.62 -7.57 23.37
CA ILE A 114 0.80 -8.90 22.78
C ILE A 114 1.35 -9.91 23.77
N ASP A 115 1.18 -11.19 23.48
CA ASP A 115 1.88 -12.27 24.18
C ASP A 115 3.39 -12.19 23.91
N PRO A 116 4.27 -12.05 24.94
CA PRO A 116 5.71 -11.98 24.79
C PRO A 116 6.37 -13.34 24.46
N ALA A 117 5.62 -14.44 24.47
CA ALA A 117 6.15 -15.77 24.14
C ALA A 117 6.78 -15.81 22.75
N ALA A 118 7.87 -16.55 22.59
CA ALA A 118 8.66 -16.60 21.36
C ALA A 118 7.85 -17.07 20.14
N ASP A 119 6.81 -17.87 20.35
CA ASP A 119 5.89 -18.41 19.38
C ASP A 119 4.55 -17.66 19.31
N GLY A 120 4.45 -16.47 19.94
CA GLY A 120 3.27 -15.60 19.94
C GLY A 120 2.79 -15.25 18.54
N LEU A 121 1.46 -15.17 18.35
CA LEU A 121 0.83 -15.00 17.04
C LEU A 121 0.94 -13.60 16.49
N MET A 122 0.75 -12.58 17.35
CA MET A 122 0.79 -11.18 16.91
C MET A 122 2.20 -10.78 16.48
N PHE A 123 2.31 -10.14 15.33
CA PHE A 123 3.57 -9.69 14.72
C PHE A 123 4.63 -10.78 14.50
N ALA A 124 4.25 -12.06 14.49
CA ALA A 124 5.17 -13.19 14.34
C ALA A 124 6.00 -13.15 13.06
N LYS A 125 5.51 -12.48 12.00
CA LYS A 125 6.21 -12.37 10.71
C LYS A 125 7.20 -11.19 10.63
N VAL A 126 7.13 -10.25 11.58
CA VAL A 126 7.90 -8.99 11.51
C VAL A 126 8.70 -8.72 12.77
N LEU A 127 8.31 -9.28 13.91
CA LEU A 127 9.01 -9.12 15.19
C LEU A 127 9.87 -10.35 15.48
N PRO A 128 11.21 -10.25 15.47
CA PRO A 128 12.09 -11.37 15.79
C PRO A 128 11.82 -11.93 17.19
N PRO A 129 11.85 -13.27 17.40
CA PRO A 129 11.57 -13.88 18.70
C PRO A 129 12.45 -13.35 19.85
N ALA A 130 13.73 -13.09 19.56
CA ALA A 130 14.66 -12.54 20.56
C ALA A 130 14.28 -11.12 21.01
N LEU A 131 13.71 -10.30 20.09
CA LEU A 131 13.23 -8.97 20.42
C LEU A 131 11.90 -9.05 21.17
N ARG A 132 11.00 -9.94 20.76
CA ARG A 132 9.74 -10.21 21.44
C ARG A 132 9.94 -10.64 22.89
N ALA A 133 10.89 -11.53 23.16
CA ALA A 133 11.19 -12.03 24.51
C ALA A 133 11.56 -10.90 25.49
N ARG A 134 12.07 -9.76 25.02
CA ARG A 134 12.37 -8.60 25.86
C ARG A 134 11.11 -7.93 26.45
N LEU A 135 9.95 -8.14 25.83
CA LEU A 135 8.67 -7.66 26.35
C LEU A 135 8.23 -8.39 27.63
N ALA A 136 8.89 -9.50 28.00
CA ALA A 136 8.64 -10.17 29.28
C ALA A 136 9.17 -9.35 30.48
N GLU A 137 10.04 -8.34 30.24
CA GLU A 137 10.46 -7.41 31.29
C GLU A 137 9.28 -6.47 31.61
N PRO A 138 9.03 -6.15 32.89
CA PRO A 138 7.98 -5.19 33.26
C PRO A 138 8.22 -3.82 32.62
N ASP A 139 7.14 -3.17 32.21
CA ASP A 139 7.14 -1.82 31.60
C ASP A 139 7.99 -1.70 30.33
N ALA A 140 8.32 -2.84 29.73
CA ALA A 140 9.10 -2.91 28.51
C ALA A 140 8.26 -2.60 27.29
N VAL A 141 8.80 -1.75 26.39
CA VAL A 141 8.17 -1.43 25.13
C VAL A 141 9.15 -1.50 23.97
N ILE A 142 8.63 -1.82 22.79
CA ILE A 142 9.35 -1.79 21.53
C ILE A 142 8.70 -0.73 20.66
N VAL A 143 9.53 0.12 20.03
CA VAL A 143 9.10 1.18 19.12
C VAL A 143 9.68 1.00 17.73
N ASP A 144 9.08 1.61 16.72
CA ASP A 144 9.63 1.55 15.37
C ASP A 144 10.81 2.54 15.22
N ARG A 145 11.84 2.14 14.47
CA ARG A 145 13.04 2.95 14.22
C ARG A 145 12.72 4.33 13.66
N ALA A 146 11.77 4.37 12.74
CA ALA A 146 11.38 5.61 12.06
C ALA A 146 10.65 6.62 12.97
N ASP A 147 10.25 6.19 14.16
CA ASP A 147 9.49 7.02 15.08
C ASP A 147 10.31 7.47 16.33
N LEU A 148 11.55 7.00 16.49
CA LEU A 148 12.43 7.33 17.61
C LEU A 148 12.59 8.85 17.78
N ASP A 149 12.88 9.56 16.70
CA ASP A 149 13.08 11.02 16.75
C ASP A 149 11.80 11.76 17.15
N LYS A 150 10.63 11.30 16.68
CA LYS A 150 9.33 11.89 17.01
C LYS A 150 8.95 11.63 18.47
N LEU A 151 9.31 10.43 18.97
CA LEU A 151 9.08 10.04 20.36
C LEU A 151 10.08 10.68 21.32
N GLY A 152 11.16 11.29 20.82
CA GLY A 152 12.20 11.91 21.62
C GLY A 152 12.92 10.91 22.54
N VAL A 153 13.16 9.68 22.07
CA VAL A 153 13.79 8.61 22.87
C VAL A 153 14.79 7.81 22.05
N ALA A 154 15.72 7.18 22.77
CA ALA A 154 16.65 6.21 22.22
C ALA A 154 16.49 4.86 22.92
N LEU A 155 17.11 3.82 22.35
CA LEU A 155 17.13 2.49 22.93
C LEU A 155 17.67 2.53 24.37
N GLY A 156 16.97 1.89 25.30
CA GLY A 156 17.32 1.84 26.72
C GLY A 156 16.79 3.00 27.55
N GLN A 157 16.30 4.07 26.94
CA GLN A 157 15.72 5.20 27.65
C GLN A 157 14.30 4.91 28.14
N THR A 158 13.88 5.72 29.11
CA THR A 158 12.52 5.68 29.68
C THR A 158 11.69 6.82 29.15
N ALA A 159 10.38 6.58 29.06
CA ALA A 159 9.37 7.56 28.72
C ALA A 159 8.14 7.34 29.60
N THR A 160 7.07 8.09 29.38
CA THR A 160 5.77 7.82 30.00
C THR A 160 4.70 7.65 28.95
N ILE A 161 3.77 6.72 29.19
CA ILE A 161 2.53 6.54 28.42
C ILE A 161 1.38 6.64 29.43
N ASN A 162 0.45 7.54 29.19
CA ASN A 162 -0.70 7.77 30.09
C ASN A 162 -0.28 7.98 31.56
N GLY A 163 0.90 8.60 31.78
CA GLY A 163 1.45 8.82 33.15
C GLY A 163 2.25 7.65 33.72
N HIS A 164 2.21 6.46 33.14
CA HIS A 164 2.98 5.29 33.55
C HIS A 164 4.36 5.29 32.88
N ARG A 165 5.40 4.97 33.65
CA ARG A 165 6.77 4.91 33.13
C ARG A 165 6.97 3.63 32.34
N VAL A 166 7.54 3.76 31.14
CA VAL A 166 7.92 2.65 30.30
C VAL A 166 9.38 2.75 29.87
N ARG A 167 10.00 1.62 29.49
CA ARG A 167 11.39 1.57 29.03
C ARG A 167 11.44 0.99 27.59
N VAL A 168 12.13 1.68 26.72
CA VAL A 168 12.36 1.21 25.33
C VAL A 168 13.44 0.12 25.35
N VAL A 169 13.01 -1.14 25.30
CA VAL A 169 13.93 -2.30 25.34
C VAL A 169 14.36 -2.75 23.95
N GLY A 170 13.67 -2.28 22.91
CA GLY A 170 13.94 -2.71 21.55
C GLY A 170 13.44 -1.74 20.49
N VAL A 171 14.01 -1.88 19.30
CA VAL A 171 13.65 -1.11 18.11
C VAL A 171 13.29 -2.09 17.01
N SER A 172 12.09 -1.95 16.44
CA SER A 172 11.60 -2.71 15.30
C SER A 172 11.69 -1.91 14.01
N SER A 173 11.30 -2.51 12.91
CA SER A 173 11.12 -1.83 11.62
C SER A 173 9.93 -2.42 10.88
N GLY A 174 9.15 -1.55 10.19
CA GLY A 174 8.02 -1.99 9.38
C GLY A 174 6.73 -2.29 10.16
N LEU A 175 6.63 -1.83 11.40
CA LEU A 175 5.44 -1.98 12.26
C LEU A 175 4.63 -0.67 12.38
N ARG A 176 4.82 0.24 11.44
CA ARG A 176 4.05 1.49 11.40
C ARG A 176 2.66 1.24 10.83
N GLY A 177 1.65 1.53 11.64
CA GLY A 177 0.27 1.62 11.20
C GLY A 177 -0.05 2.97 10.55
N LEU A 178 -1.18 3.05 9.87
CA LEU A 178 -1.74 4.33 9.44
C LEU A 178 -2.44 5.01 10.64
N GLY A 179 -2.22 6.30 10.80
CA GLY A 179 -2.94 7.13 11.78
C GLY A 179 -2.20 7.39 13.09
N GLY A 180 -1.09 6.70 13.39
CA GLY A 180 -0.34 6.95 14.61
C GLY A 180 0.92 6.10 14.75
N ILE A 181 1.69 6.39 15.78
CA ILE A 181 2.89 5.65 16.15
C ILE A 181 2.48 4.39 16.89
N ASN A 182 2.96 3.24 16.45
CA ASN A 182 2.70 1.98 17.13
C ASN A 182 3.80 1.66 18.15
N VAL A 183 3.38 1.42 19.39
CA VAL A 183 4.24 0.97 20.50
C VAL A 183 3.82 -0.45 20.87
N ILE A 184 4.75 -1.38 20.89
CA ILE A 184 4.45 -2.77 21.26
C ILE A 184 4.83 -2.98 22.72
N ALA A 185 3.92 -3.55 23.49
CA ALA A 185 4.10 -3.92 24.89
C ALA A 185 3.66 -5.37 25.14
N SER A 186 3.99 -5.92 26.30
CA SER A 186 3.32 -7.15 26.76
C SER A 186 1.86 -6.87 27.09
N LEU A 187 1.03 -7.91 27.12
CA LEU A 187 -0.38 -7.81 27.54
C LEU A 187 -0.51 -7.18 28.93
N ASP A 188 0.35 -7.58 29.87
CA ASP A 188 0.31 -7.08 31.24
C ASP A 188 0.68 -5.59 31.29
N THR A 189 1.75 -5.18 30.60
CA THR A 189 2.13 -3.77 30.50
C THR A 189 1.03 -2.98 29.81
N ALA A 190 0.46 -3.46 28.71
CA ALA A 190 -0.61 -2.77 27.97
C ALA A 190 -1.85 -2.52 28.87
N ARG A 191 -2.29 -3.51 29.64
CA ARG A 191 -3.41 -3.37 30.58
C ARG A 191 -3.16 -2.35 31.68
N GLN A 192 -1.90 -2.21 32.13
CA GLN A 192 -1.53 -1.18 33.11
C GLN A 192 -1.54 0.23 32.49
N LEU A 193 -1.32 0.34 31.19
CA LEU A 193 -1.34 1.61 30.46
C LEU A 193 -2.76 2.04 30.07
N ASP A 194 -3.73 1.15 30.12
CA ASP A 194 -5.12 1.44 29.80
C ASP A 194 -5.78 2.22 30.94
N THR A 195 -6.09 3.48 30.67
CA THR A 195 -6.79 4.35 31.64
C THR A 195 -8.30 4.10 31.67
N ASP A 196 -8.84 3.45 30.64
CA ASP A 196 -10.27 3.19 30.45
C ASP A 196 -10.65 1.73 30.76
N ALA A 197 -9.78 0.99 31.45
CA ALA A 197 -9.90 -0.44 31.77
C ALA A 197 -11.15 -0.83 32.60
N ALA A 198 -12.29 -0.20 32.35
CA ALA A 198 -13.56 -0.52 32.96
C ALA A 198 -14.13 -1.89 32.48
N ASP A 199 -13.61 -2.41 31.36
CA ASP A 199 -14.07 -3.68 30.77
C ASP A 199 -13.01 -4.77 30.87
N ASN A 200 -13.42 -5.89 31.42
CA ASN A 200 -12.55 -7.03 31.80
C ASN A 200 -12.17 -7.95 30.60
N GLY A 201 -12.26 -7.51 29.36
CA GLY A 201 -12.02 -8.36 28.20
C GLY A 201 -11.04 -7.76 27.19
N PRO A 202 -10.44 -8.59 26.33
CA PRO A 202 -9.49 -8.15 25.32
C PRO A 202 -10.19 -7.37 24.18
N THR A 203 -9.44 -6.48 23.52
CA THR A 203 -9.95 -5.79 22.33
C THR A 203 -10.19 -6.77 21.19
N TYR A 204 -9.29 -7.74 21.04
CA TYR A 204 -9.40 -8.81 20.05
C TYR A 204 -8.91 -10.15 20.62
N LEU A 205 -9.42 -11.23 20.04
CA LEU A 205 -8.79 -12.54 20.13
C LEU A 205 -8.28 -12.93 18.75
N VAL A 206 -7.07 -13.45 18.69
CA VAL A 206 -6.46 -13.96 17.47
C VAL A 206 -6.24 -15.44 17.58
N ALA A 207 -6.64 -16.18 16.56
CA ALA A 207 -6.61 -17.63 16.60
C ALA A 207 -5.78 -18.22 15.46
N LYS A 208 -5.03 -19.28 15.80
CA LYS A 208 -4.29 -20.12 14.86
C LYS A 208 -5.08 -21.37 14.55
N LEU A 209 -5.16 -21.73 13.28
CA LEU A 209 -5.82 -22.94 12.83
C LEU A 209 -4.79 -24.04 12.51
N ARG A 210 -5.26 -25.29 12.59
CA ARG A 210 -4.50 -26.44 12.10
C ARG A 210 -4.31 -26.38 10.59
N ASP A 211 -5.35 -25.95 9.86
CA ASP A 211 -5.36 -25.76 8.42
C ASP A 211 -5.83 -24.33 8.10
N PRO A 212 -4.92 -23.43 7.69
CA PRO A 212 -5.26 -22.05 7.34
C PRO A 212 -6.28 -21.90 6.20
N ALA A 213 -6.42 -22.92 5.32
CA ALA A 213 -7.40 -22.89 4.23
C ALA A 213 -8.84 -22.86 4.73
N GLN A 214 -9.07 -23.34 5.96
CA GLN A 214 -10.40 -23.37 6.59
C GLN A 214 -10.78 -22.04 7.28
N ALA A 215 -9.94 -21.00 7.23
CA ALA A 215 -10.15 -19.77 7.99
C ALA A 215 -11.54 -19.14 7.75
N ASN A 216 -12.01 -19.08 6.51
CA ASN A 216 -13.33 -18.53 6.19
C ASN A 216 -14.47 -19.40 6.72
N ALA A 217 -14.36 -20.73 6.65
CA ALA A 217 -15.35 -21.65 7.17
C ALA A 217 -15.44 -21.60 8.70
N VAL A 218 -14.28 -21.55 9.38
CA VAL A 218 -14.19 -21.40 10.83
C VAL A 218 -14.75 -20.04 11.28
N ALA A 219 -14.35 -18.96 10.62
CA ALA A 219 -14.86 -17.62 10.90
C ALA A 219 -16.39 -17.55 10.75
N THR A 220 -16.97 -18.22 9.74
CA THR A 220 -18.41 -18.27 9.55
C THR A 220 -19.10 -19.10 10.63
N ARG A 221 -18.53 -20.24 11.03
CA ARG A 221 -19.07 -21.13 12.06
C ARG A 221 -19.03 -20.53 13.48
N LEU A 222 -17.98 -19.75 13.77
CA LEU A 222 -17.82 -19.06 15.05
C LEU A 222 -18.63 -17.77 15.15
N ARG A 223 -19.19 -17.28 14.05
CA ARG A 223 -19.90 -15.99 14.01
C ARG A 223 -21.15 -16.05 14.88
N GLY A 224 -21.20 -15.14 15.87
CA GLY A 224 -22.40 -14.74 16.58
C GLY A 224 -23.09 -15.82 17.43
N SER A 225 -22.67 -15.98 18.69
CA SER A 225 -23.51 -16.60 19.72
C SER A 225 -23.88 -15.54 20.75
N SER A 226 -25.15 -15.25 20.90
CA SER A 226 -25.67 -14.30 21.90
C SER A 226 -25.35 -14.68 23.36
N ALA A 227 -24.96 -15.94 23.58
CA ALA A 227 -24.62 -16.48 24.92
C ALA A 227 -23.29 -15.94 25.48
N PHE A 228 -22.39 -15.45 24.60
CA PHE A 228 -21.05 -14.95 24.97
C PHE A 228 -20.90 -13.45 24.73
N GLY A 229 -21.99 -12.71 24.68
CA GLY A 229 -21.97 -11.28 24.37
C GLY A 229 -21.82 -10.96 22.89
N PRO A 230 -21.73 -9.67 22.54
CA PRO A 230 -21.60 -9.23 21.15
C PRO A 230 -20.17 -9.42 20.64
N TYR A 231 -19.95 -10.40 19.78
CA TYR A 231 -18.69 -10.57 19.04
C TYR A 231 -18.95 -11.00 17.61
N THR A 232 -17.96 -10.84 16.77
CA THR A 232 -17.94 -11.33 15.38
C THR A 232 -16.56 -11.83 15.01
N THR A 233 -16.48 -12.61 13.95
CA THR A 233 -15.29 -13.31 13.52
C THR A 233 -15.02 -13.06 12.04
N TRP A 234 -13.75 -12.93 11.69
CA TRP A 234 -13.28 -12.76 10.32
C TRP A 234 -12.08 -13.66 10.08
N SER A 235 -11.89 -14.12 8.85
CA SER A 235 -10.56 -14.57 8.44
C SER A 235 -9.57 -13.40 8.45
N ALA A 236 -8.29 -13.66 8.67
CA ALA A 236 -7.27 -12.63 8.64
C ALA A 236 -7.26 -11.89 7.29
N ALA A 237 -7.48 -12.60 6.19
CA ALA A 237 -7.54 -12.01 4.85
C ALA A 237 -8.74 -11.06 4.69
N ASP A 238 -9.93 -11.46 5.16
CA ASP A 238 -11.13 -10.64 5.07
C ASP A 238 -11.02 -9.39 5.95
N PHE A 239 -10.48 -9.52 7.16
CA PHE A 239 -10.31 -8.40 8.05
C PHE A 239 -9.26 -7.41 7.54
N ALA A 240 -8.15 -7.89 6.98
CA ALA A 240 -7.15 -7.05 6.32
C ALA A 240 -7.74 -6.29 5.14
N ASN A 241 -8.49 -6.96 4.25
CA ASN A 241 -9.16 -6.33 3.12
C ASN A 241 -10.22 -5.32 3.56
N ARG A 242 -10.97 -5.62 4.63
CA ARG A 242 -11.94 -4.71 5.22
C ARG A 242 -11.28 -3.45 5.75
N SER A 243 -10.16 -3.57 6.46
CA SER A 243 -9.39 -2.45 6.99
C SER A 243 -8.89 -1.54 5.87
N VAL A 244 -8.29 -2.12 4.81
CA VAL A 244 -7.84 -1.37 3.63
C VAL A 244 -9.01 -0.66 2.95
N ARG A 245 -10.15 -1.35 2.76
CA ARG A 245 -11.33 -0.78 2.10
C ARG A 245 -11.92 0.39 2.89
N TYR A 246 -12.03 0.23 4.20
CA TYR A 246 -12.52 1.29 5.09
C TYR A 246 -11.67 2.57 4.96
N TRP A 247 -10.35 2.44 5.07
CA TRP A 247 -9.45 3.58 4.97
C TRP A 247 -9.42 4.20 3.58
N LEU A 248 -9.62 3.40 2.53
CA LEU A 248 -9.56 3.87 1.14
C LEU A 248 -10.86 4.55 0.69
N PHE A 249 -12.03 4.03 1.08
CA PHE A 249 -13.31 4.47 0.55
C PHE A 249 -14.21 5.17 1.56
N ASP A 250 -14.12 4.81 2.86
CA ASP A 250 -15.05 5.31 3.88
C ASP A 250 -14.44 6.48 4.66
N THR A 251 -13.13 6.73 4.55
CA THR A 251 -12.47 7.88 5.17
C THR A 251 -12.19 8.99 4.17
N GLY A 252 -12.26 10.25 4.60
CA GLY A 252 -11.92 11.40 3.75
C GLY A 252 -10.46 11.37 3.26
N ALA A 253 -9.54 10.77 4.02
CA ALA A 253 -8.14 10.62 3.63
C ALA A 253 -7.99 9.78 2.36
N GLY A 254 -8.71 8.65 2.27
CA GLY A 254 -8.72 7.80 1.09
C GLY A 254 -9.26 8.52 -0.15
N ALA A 255 -10.36 9.23 -0.01
CA ALA A 255 -10.94 10.04 -1.09
C ALA A 255 -9.94 11.09 -1.62
N GLY A 256 -9.23 11.79 -0.72
CA GLY A 256 -8.19 12.76 -1.10
C GLY A 256 -7.04 12.13 -1.89
N VAL A 257 -6.55 10.96 -1.44
CA VAL A 257 -5.46 10.25 -2.14
C VAL A 257 -5.92 9.72 -3.50
N LEU A 258 -7.15 9.19 -3.61
CA LEU A 258 -7.71 8.73 -4.89
C LEU A 258 -7.94 9.89 -5.86
N PHE A 259 -8.39 11.05 -5.38
CA PHE A 259 -8.51 12.26 -6.17
C PHE A 259 -7.16 12.71 -6.73
N LEU A 260 -6.13 12.75 -5.89
CA LEU A 260 -4.77 13.08 -6.32
C LEU A 260 -4.24 12.07 -7.36
N ALA A 261 -4.47 10.77 -7.16
CA ALA A 261 -4.12 9.74 -8.13
C ALA A 261 -4.83 9.94 -9.47
N GLY A 262 -6.09 10.33 -9.45
CA GLY A 262 -6.87 10.70 -10.65
C GLY A 262 -6.28 11.88 -11.39
N ILE A 263 -5.85 12.94 -10.68
CA ILE A 263 -5.16 14.09 -11.28
C ILE A 263 -3.84 13.66 -11.94
N VAL A 264 -3.00 12.90 -11.24
CA VAL A 264 -1.71 12.41 -11.76
C VAL A 264 -1.93 11.58 -13.03
N PHE A 265 -2.95 10.71 -13.02
CA PHE A 265 -3.34 9.93 -14.20
C PHE A 265 -3.76 10.83 -15.37
N LEU A 266 -4.61 11.81 -15.14
CA LEU A 266 -5.11 12.74 -16.14
C LEU A 266 -3.98 13.58 -16.75
N VAL A 267 -3.12 14.16 -15.90
CA VAL A 267 -1.94 14.93 -16.32
C VAL A 267 -1.00 14.06 -17.17
N GLY A 268 -0.73 12.82 -16.72
CA GLY A 268 0.07 11.87 -17.48
C GLY A 268 -0.54 11.54 -18.85
N ALA A 269 -1.85 11.37 -18.92
CA ALA A 269 -2.56 11.12 -20.17
C ALA A 269 -2.48 12.32 -21.13
N VAL A 270 -2.65 13.54 -20.62
CA VAL A 270 -2.55 14.78 -21.41
C VAL A 270 -1.12 14.97 -21.96
N ILE A 271 -0.10 14.84 -21.10
CA ILE A 271 1.31 14.97 -21.50
C ILE A 271 1.65 13.92 -22.58
N THR A 272 1.30 12.65 -22.33
CA THR A 272 1.52 11.57 -23.29
C THR A 272 0.81 11.83 -24.63
N SER A 273 -0.43 12.31 -24.58
CA SER A 273 -1.21 12.62 -25.79
C SER A 273 -0.57 13.77 -26.58
N GLN A 274 -0.25 14.88 -25.94
CA GLN A 274 0.34 16.04 -26.62
C GLN A 274 1.70 15.74 -27.24
N THR A 275 2.56 15.01 -26.53
CA THR A 275 3.89 14.67 -27.03
C THR A 275 3.87 13.68 -28.17
N LEU A 276 2.99 12.66 -28.12
CA LEU A 276 2.80 11.74 -29.25
C LEU A 276 2.16 12.40 -30.45
N VAL A 277 1.19 13.29 -30.27
CA VAL A 277 0.62 14.10 -31.36
C VAL A 277 1.70 14.95 -32.01
N GLY A 278 2.53 15.64 -31.23
CA GLY A 278 3.65 16.43 -31.73
C GLY A 278 4.67 15.60 -32.53
N ALA A 279 5.04 14.42 -32.02
CA ALA A 279 5.95 13.51 -32.72
C ALA A 279 5.38 13.02 -34.06
N VAL A 280 4.09 12.68 -34.12
CA VAL A 280 3.39 12.25 -35.32
C VAL A 280 3.22 13.40 -36.32
N GLN A 281 2.88 14.61 -35.85
CA GLN A 281 2.74 15.81 -36.71
C GLN A 281 4.06 16.16 -37.41
N GLY A 282 5.16 15.99 -36.76
CA GLY A 282 6.46 16.16 -37.37
C GLY A 282 6.70 15.16 -38.55
N SER A 283 6.08 13.96 -38.60
CA SER A 283 6.19 12.98 -39.69
C SER A 283 5.10 13.12 -40.76
N VAL A 284 4.22 14.12 -40.67
CA VAL A 284 3.07 14.26 -41.59
C VAL A 284 3.49 14.33 -43.06
N ARG A 285 4.56 15.08 -43.41
CA ARG A 285 5.07 15.17 -44.76
C ARG A 285 5.52 13.83 -45.30
N GLU A 286 6.20 13.02 -44.55
CA GLU A 286 6.63 11.67 -44.92
C GLU A 286 5.42 10.74 -45.12
N TYR A 287 4.42 10.82 -44.26
CA TYR A 287 3.19 10.03 -44.43
C TYR A 287 2.35 10.48 -45.62
N ALA A 288 2.31 11.79 -45.92
CA ALA A 288 1.66 12.33 -47.11
C ALA A 288 2.33 11.81 -48.40
N THR A 289 3.67 11.79 -48.44
CA THR A 289 4.44 11.24 -49.57
C THR A 289 4.21 9.75 -49.73
N LEU A 290 4.20 8.96 -48.65
CA LEU A 290 3.91 7.53 -48.71
C LEU A 290 2.46 7.26 -49.14
N ASN A 291 1.51 8.09 -48.75
CA ASN A 291 0.13 7.97 -49.17
C ASN A 291 -0.03 8.31 -50.69
N ALA A 292 0.69 9.33 -51.19
CA ALA A 292 0.75 9.67 -52.60
C ALA A 292 1.38 8.54 -53.45
N LEU A 293 2.31 7.76 -52.89
CA LEU A 293 2.90 6.56 -53.47
C LEU A 293 2.00 5.30 -53.38
N GLY A 294 0.74 5.46 -52.91
CA GLY A 294 -0.26 4.36 -52.86
C GLY A 294 -0.27 3.55 -51.54
N VAL A 295 0.45 3.96 -50.51
CA VAL A 295 0.37 3.30 -49.20
C VAL A 295 -0.95 3.65 -48.54
N GLY A 296 -1.82 2.67 -48.37
CA GLY A 296 -3.15 2.87 -47.78
C GLY A 296 -3.10 3.36 -46.31
N VAL A 297 -4.09 4.18 -45.90
CA VAL A 297 -4.24 4.75 -44.57
C VAL A 297 -4.18 3.71 -43.44
N GLY A 298 -4.66 2.48 -43.69
CA GLY A 298 -4.58 1.37 -42.74
C GLY A 298 -3.15 0.92 -42.44
N ALA A 299 -2.26 0.96 -43.43
CA ALA A 299 -0.85 0.65 -43.27
C ALA A 299 -0.12 1.74 -42.46
N LEU A 300 -0.42 3.01 -42.74
CA LEU A 300 0.13 4.15 -41.97
C LEU A 300 -0.32 4.11 -40.49
N ARG A 301 -1.58 3.71 -40.27
CA ARG A 301 -2.08 3.52 -38.87
C ARG A 301 -1.29 2.47 -38.11
N LYS A 302 -0.93 1.36 -38.74
CA LYS A 302 -0.08 0.33 -38.08
C LYS A 302 1.30 0.86 -37.76
N VAL A 303 1.91 1.65 -38.65
CA VAL A 303 3.22 2.27 -38.40
C VAL A 303 3.17 3.22 -37.19
N VAL A 304 2.16 4.09 -37.12
CA VAL A 304 2.00 5.03 -35.97
C VAL A 304 1.75 4.30 -34.67
N LEU A 305 0.92 3.25 -34.66
CA LEU A 305 0.70 2.43 -33.46
C LEU A 305 1.98 1.71 -33.02
N GLU A 306 2.76 1.22 -33.97
CA GLU A 306 4.05 0.59 -33.68
C GLU A 306 5.06 1.60 -33.12
N GLN A 307 5.10 2.81 -33.65
CA GLN A 307 5.93 3.89 -33.09
C GLN A 307 5.47 4.28 -31.68
N ALA A 308 4.17 4.44 -31.45
CA ALA A 308 3.61 4.72 -30.13
C ALA A 308 3.94 3.59 -29.12
N PHE A 309 3.89 2.34 -29.56
CA PHE A 309 4.30 1.19 -28.75
C PHE A 309 5.77 1.26 -28.36
N TRP A 310 6.69 1.52 -29.32
CA TRP A 310 8.12 1.60 -29.02
C TRP A 310 8.48 2.81 -28.15
N VAL A 311 7.89 3.97 -28.40
CA VAL A 311 8.04 5.16 -27.56
C VAL A 311 7.57 4.87 -26.15
N GLY A 312 6.39 4.23 -26.01
CA GLY A 312 5.85 3.79 -24.72
C GLY A 312 6.76 2.79 -24.01
N ALA A 313 7.22 1.75 -24.72
CA ALA A 313 8.07 0.71 -24.16
C ALA A 313 9.43 1.26 -23.68
N LEU A 314 10.09 2.08 -24.50
CA LEU A 314 11.38 2.71 -24.11
C LEU A 314 11.22 3.70 -22.96
N GLY A 315 10.15 4.51 -22.99
CA GLY A 315 9.81 5.40 -21.88
C GLY A 315 9.58 4.64 -20.58
N LEU A 316 8.84 3.51 -20.63
CA LEU A 316 8.58 2.66 -19.47
C LEU A 316 9.84 1.96 -18.93
N VAL A 317 10.78 1.56 -19.79
CA VAL A 317 12.07 1.03 -19.32
C VAL A 317 12.79 2.08 -18.50
N GLY A 318 12.90 3.32 -18.99
CA GLY A 318 13.47 4.43 -18.24
C GLY A 318 12.72 4.71 -16.93
N ALA A 319 11.39 4.73 -16.98
CA ALA A 319 10.52 4.91 -15.81
C ALA A 319 10.73 3.80 -14.77
N THR A 320 10.88 2.55 -15.20
CA THR A 320 11.09 1.42 -14.29
C THR A 320 12.44 1.51 -13.59
N VAL A 321 13.51 1.79 -14.34
CA VAL A 321 14.87 1.93 -13.78
C VAL A 321 14.89 3.07 -12.75
N LEU A 322 14.40 4.26 -13.14
CA LEU A 322 14.37 5.41 -12.24
C LEU A 322 13.41 5.17 -11.06
N GLY A 323 12.27 4.54 -11.30
CA GLY A 323 11.29 4.17 -10.27
C GLY A 323 11.86 3.23 -9.22
N VAL A 324 12.63 2.22 -9.62
CA VAL A 324 13.33 1.33 -8.67
C VAL A 324 14.31 2.13 -7.81
N VAL A 325 15.11 3.01 -8.39
CA VAL A 325 16.06 3.86 -7.64
C VAL A 325 15.32 4.74 -6.62
N VAL A 326 14.24 5.41 -7.05
CA VAL A 326 13.44 6.28 -6.16
C VAL A 326 12.77 5.47 -5.06
N LEU A 327 12.21 4.29 -5.37
CA LEU A 327 11.58 3.43 -4.37
C LEU A 327 12.58 2.86 -3.36
N LEU A 328 13.79 2.53 -3.78
CA LEU A 328 14.87 2.12 -2.86
C LEU A 328 15.28 3.28 -1.94
N ALA A 329 15.45 4.47 -2.49
CA ALA A 329 15.72 5.67 -1.71
C ALA A 329 14.57 6.02 -0.75
N ALA A 330 13.31 5.87 -1.16
CA ALA A 330 12.15 6.08 -0.30
C ALA A 330 12.11 5.07 0.86
N ARG A 331 12.43 3.80 0.59
CA ARG A 331 12.53 2.77 1.64
C ARG A 331 13.65 3.03 2.65
N SER A 332 14.79 3.56 2.21
CA SER A 332 15.88 3.92 3.13
C SER A 332 15.54 5.10 4.06
N GLN A 333 14.49 5.85 3.72
CA GLN A 333 13.92 6.94 4.54
C GLN A 333 12.63 6.50 5.27
N ASP A 334 12.40 5.19 5.38
CA ASP A 334 11.23 4.60 6.04
C ASP A 334 9.87 5.08 5.50
N VAL A 335 9.83 5.54 4.23
CA VAL A 335 8.56 5.88 3.56
C VAL A 335 7.81 4.59 3.24
N PRO A 336 6.53 4.47 3.62
CA PRO A 336 5.74 3.27 3.37
C PRO A 336 5.41 3.13 1.88
N VAL A 337 6.31 2.52 1.12
CA VAL A 337 6.11 2.22 -0.30
C VAL A 337 6.11 0.72 -0.53
N THR A 338 5.07 0.23 -1.17
CA THR A 338 4.97 -1.18 -1.58
C THR A 338 4.56 -1.27 -3.04
N LEU A 339 5.25 -2.09 -3.79
CA LEU A 339 4.90 -2.35 -5.19
C LEU A 339 4.72 -3.86 -5.37
N ARG A 340 3.49 -4.29 -5.55
CA ARG A 340 3.16 -5.68 -5.87
C ARG A 340 3.36 -5.92 -7.37
N PRO A 341 3.92 -7.07 -7.80
CA PRO A 341 4.19 -7.34 -9.23
C PRO A 341 2.95 -7.18 -10.11
N LEU A 342 1.79 -7.64 -9.64
CA LEU A 342 0.52 -7.51 -10.37
C LEU A 342 0.10 -6.04 -10.56
N ALA A 343 0.29 -5.20 -9.54
CA ALA A 343 -0.02 -3.79 -9.60
C ALA A 343 0.95 -3.03 -10.53
N ALA A 344 2.24 -3.40 -10.51
CA ALA A 344 3.23 -2.87 -11.45
C ALA A 344 2.85 -3.23 -12.90
N LEU A 345 2.46 -4.47 -13.16
CA LEU A 345 1.98 -4.91 -14.47
C LEU A 345 0.73 -4.12 -14.92
N ALA A 346 -0.24 -3.92 -14.02
CA ALA A 346 -1.43 -3.12 -14.31
C ALA A 346 -1.06 -1.67 -14.66
N CYS A 347 -0.10 -1.06 -13.96
CA CYS A 347 0.40 0.28 -14.26
C CYS A 347 1.06 0.33 -15.66
N ILE A 348 1.91 -0.64 -15.99
CA ILE A 348 2.54 -0.78 -17.30
C ILE A 348 1.47 -0.86 -18.41
N LEU A 349 0.48 -1.73 -18.25
CA LEU A 349 -0.61 -1.88 -19.22
C LEU A 349 -1.42 -0.60 -19.37
N LEU A 350 -1.65 0.12 -18.29
CA LEU A 350 -2.37 1.39 -18.28
C LEU A 350 -1.60 2.47 -19.06
N VAL A 351 -0.30 2.64 -18.82
CA VAL A 351 0.55 3.59 -19.54
C VAL A 351 0.66 3.23 -21.03
N MET A 352 0.81 1.94 -21.35
CA MET A 352 0.81 1.46 -22.72
C MET A 352 -0.54 1.72 -23.42
N GLY A 353 -1.64 1.52 -22.69
CA GLY A 353 -2.98 1.86 -23.18
C GLY A 353 -3.13 3.36 -23.47
N GLN A 354 -2.66 4.22 -22.57
CA GLN A 354 -2.63 5.68 -22.79
C GLN A 354 -1.82 6.03 -24.06
N ALA A 355 -0.63 5.46 -24.23
CA ALA A 355 0.20 5.68 -25.41
C ALA A 355 -0.50 5.23 -26.70
N ALA A 356 -1.15 4.07 -26.68
CA ALA A 356 -1.91 3.57 -27.85
C ALA A 356 -3.11 4.47 -28.20
N VAL A 357 -3.89 4.88 -27.20
CA VAL A 357 -5.03 5.80 -27.39
C VAL A 357 -4.56 7.15 -27.91
N SER A 358 -3.48 7.68 -27.36
CA SER A 358 -2.88 8.95 -27.80
C SER A 358 -2.37 8.88 -29.24
N GLY A 359 -1.72 7.76 -29.63
CA GLY A 359 -1.31 7.52 -31.02
C GLY A 359 -2.50 7.46 -31.98
N MET A 360 -3.60 6.85 -31.57
CA MET A 360 -4.84 6.82 -32.36
C MET A 360 -5.49 8.21 -32.47
N ALA A 361 -5.48 8.98 -31.40
CA ALA A 361 -5.99 10.36 -31.40
C ALA A 361 -5.17 11.27 -32.34
N ALA A 362 -3.84 11.12 -32.32
CA ALA A 362 -2.94 11.83 -33.23
C ALA A 362 -3.30 11.58 -34.71
N MET A 363 -3.63 10.33 -35.04
CA MET A 363 -4.05 10.01 -36.43
C MET A 363 -5.42 10.59 -36.83
N ARG A 364 -6.36 10.71 -35.85
CA ARG A 364 -7.65 11.34 -36.16
C ARG A 364 -7.50 12.83 -36.50
N SER A 365 -6.56 13.53 -35.86
CA SER A 365 -6.26 14.94 -36.16
C SER A 365 -5.69 15.10 -37.56
N MET A 366 -4.92 14.12 -38.08
CA MET A 366 -4.34 14.14 -39.42
C MET A 366 -5.40 13.99 -40.53
N ARG A 367 -6.51 13.26 -40.32
CA ARG A 367 -7.58 13.11 -41.29
C ARG A 367 -8.30 14.42 -41.66
N ARG A 368 -8.15 15.47 -40.82
CA ARG A 368 -8.75 16.80 -41.04
C ARG A 368 -7.83 17.77 -41.80
N ILE A 369 -6.60 17.35 -42.10
CA ILE A 369 -5.62 18.18 -42.82
C ILE A 369 -5.70 17.80 -44.31
N ASP A 370 -6.12 18.73 -45.12
CA ASP A 370 -6.22 18.56 -46.58
C ASP A 370 -4.81 18.39 -47.18
N PRO A 371 -4.49 17.27 -47.86
CA PRO A 371 -3.16 17.06 -48.48
C PRO A 371 -2.73 18.16 -49.45
N ALA A 372 -3.69 18.83 -50.08
CA ALA A 372 -3.43 19.89 -51.04
C ALA A 372 -2.79 21.14 -50.41
N THR A 373 -2.98 21.39 -49.14
CA THR A 373 -2.40 22.60 -48.45
C THR A 373 -0.97 22.37 -47.97
N LEU A 374 -0.47 21.13 -47.96
CA LEU A 374 0.89 20.78 -47.50
C LEU A 374 1.93 20.67 -48.63
N LEU A 375 1.48 20.72 -49.89
CA LEU A 375 2.33 20.65 -51.07
C LEU A 375 2.57 22.02 -51.74
N ARG A 376 2.09 23.11 -51.13
CA ARG A 376 2.40 24.49 -51.55
C ARG A 376 3.62 25.03 -50.84
#